data_57f9e7d125bd0c4f2f67f9989825778b
#
_entry.id   57f9e7d125bd0c4f2f67f9989825778b
#
_cell.length_a   1.000
_cell.length_b   1.000
_cell.length_c   1.000
_cell.angle_alpha   90.00
_cell.angle_beta   90.00
_cell.angle_gamma   90.00
#
_symmetry.space_group_name_H-M   'P 1'
#
loop_
_entity.id
_entity.type
_entity.pdbx_description
1 polymer ?
#
loop_
_entity_poly.entity_id
_entity_poly.type
_entity_poly.pdbx_seq_one_letter_code
_entity_poly.pdbx_strand_id
1 'polypeptide(L)'
;MTAALLPRKALHLTAMALPLAGWTLHSTVLHHRLTQAHRDPLTTAWRREAFTNRAQRLLARHPDDVALVLADADDFKQINDNYGHSAGDAALAAIGARLADWAGPRGVVGRLGGDEFAVLTRIEPRHQELRLEHLARLMSRPFRHDDGLLPLAVSMGAATPGAVKATDLRTLMRAADAAMYEGKHTGRIVHARPDHAAAQSVNGRRSGRPGTALRGRAA
;
A
#
# COMPACT_ATOMS: atom_id res chain seq x y z
N MET A 1 60.76 25.10 7.79
CA MET A 1 59.36 24.64 7.65
C MET A 1 58.97 23.95 8.94
N THR A 2 58.26 24.64 9.84
CA THR A 2 57.83 24.12 11.13
C THR A 2 56.44 23.44 10.95
N ALA A 3 56.42 22.11 11.03
CA ALA A 3 55.19 21.35 11.06
C ALA A 3 54.45 21.66 12.38
N ALA A 4 53.30 22.30 12.32
CA ALA A 4 52.47 22.59 13.48
C ALA A 4 51.88 21.25 14.00
N LEU A 5 52.39 20.76 15.12
CA LEU A 5 51.86 19.60 15.83
C LEU A 5 50.52 19.98 16.44
N LEU A 6 49.46 19.34 15.95
CA LEU A 6 48.09 19.46 16.52
C LEU A 6 48.11 19.09 18.01
N PRO A 7 47.46 19.87 18.88
CA PRO A 7 47.40 19.58 20.32
C PRO A 7 46.75 18.21 20.56
N ARG A 8 47.29 17.40 21.48
CA ARG A 8 46.82 16.03 21.80
C ARG A 8 45.33 15.93 21.98
N LYS A 9 44.67 16.95 22.55
CA LYS A 9 43.19 17.00 22.70
C LYS A 9 42.46 17.05 21.35
N ALA A 10 42.99 17.78 20.36
CA ALA A 10 42.42 17.84 19.02
C ALA A 10 42.57 16.49 18.30
N LEU A 11 43.67 15.77 18.50
CA LEU A 11 43.88 14.45 17.91
C LEU A 11 42.90 13.40 18.49
N HIS A 12 42.61 13.44 19.79
CA HIS A 12 41.61 12.55 20.39
C HIS A 12 40.18 12.86 19.92
N LEU A 13 39.83 14.15 19.78
CA LEU A 13 38.51 14.57 19.28
C LEU A 13 38.31 14.14 17.82
N THR A 14 39.30 14.31 16.96
CA THR A 14 39.20 13.85 15.56
C THR A 14 39.20 12.33 15.43
N ALA A 15 39.95 11.61 16.26
CA ALA A 15 39.99 10.16 16.30
C ALA A 15 38.63 9.54 16.69
N MET A 16 37.84 10.22 17.51
CA MET A 16 36.50 9.77 17.89
C MET A 16 35.41 10.31 16.92
N ALA A 17 35.56 11.52 16.41
CA ALA A 17 34.55 12.15 15.54
C ALA A 17 34.46 11.48 14.17
N LEU A 18 35.59 11.07 13.57
CA LEU A 18 35.61 10.41 12.25
C LEU A 18 34.88 9.05 12.21
N PRO A 19 35.11 8.11 13.17
CA PRO A 19 34.35 6.86 13.20
C PRO A 19 32.87 7.08 13.47
N LEU A 20 32.50 8.02 14.35
CA LEU A 20 31.10 8.35 14.61
C LEU A 20 30.40 8.93 13.37
N ALA A 21 31.04 9.85 12.67
CA ALA A 21 30.51 10.41 11.41
C ALA A 21 30.41 9.34 10.33
N GLY A 22 31.41 8.47 10.20
CA GLY A 22 31.35 7.33 9.28
C GLY A 22 30.24 6.35 9.61
N TRP A 23 30.03 6.05 10.89
CA TRP A 23 28.99 5.15 11.35
C TRP A 23 27.59 5.75 11.16
N THR A 24 27.38 7.03 11.44
CA THR A 24 26.10 7.71 11.19
C THR A 24 25.77 7.78 9.70
N LEU A 25 26.75 8.09 8.85
CA LEU A 25 26.59 8.09 7.40
C LEU A 25 26.26 6.69 6.89
N HIS A 26 27.01 5.67 7.33
CA HIS A 26 26.75 4.28 6.95
C HIS A 26 25.36 3.82 7.39
N SER A 27 24.96 4.12 8.63
CA SER A 27 23.64 3.77 9.17
C SER A 27 22.52 4.47 8.40
N THR A 28 22.68 5.74 8.03
CA THR A 28 21.67 6.47 7.22
C THR A 28 21.54 5.90 5.82
N VAL A 29 22.67 5.60 5.15
CA VAL A 29 22.67 4.98 3.82
C VAL A 29 22.04 3.59 3.86
N LEU A 30 22.41 2.77 4.86
CA LEU A 30 21.84 1.44 5.02
C LEU A 30 20.33 1.51 5.31
N HIS A 31 19.91 2.39 6.20
CA HIS A 31 18.49 2.61 6.49
C HIS A 31 17.70 3.06 5.24
N HIS A 32 18.28 3.96 4.45
CA HIS A 32 17.67 4.41 3.19
C HIS A 32 17.54 3.26 2.19
N ARG A 33 18.57 2.44 2.00
CA ARG A 33 18.54 1.25 1.12
C ARG A 33 17.52 0.23 1.59
N LEU A 34 17.46 -0.07 2.89
CA LEU A 34 16.45 -0.97 3.45
C LEU A 34 15.03 -0.43 3.26
N THR A 35 14.83 0.87 3.45
CA THR A 35 13.51 1.48 3.23
C THR A 35 13.09 1.40 1.76
N GLN A 36 14.01 1.62 0.83
CA GLN A 36 13.75 1.47 -0.61
C GLN A 36 13.45 0.01 -0.99
N ALA A 37 14.14 -0.97 -0.40
CA ALA A 37 13.87 -2.39 -0.64
C ALA A 37 12.46 -2.84 -0.24
N HIS A 38 11.82 -2.11 0.71
CA HIS A 38 10.46 -2.38 1.17
C HIS A 38 9.37 -1.66 0.37
N ARG A 39 9.74 -0.82 -0.59
CA ARG A 39 8.78 -0.15 -1.48
C ARG A 39 8.71 -0.86 -2.83
N ASP A 40 7.54 -0.78 -3.43
CA ASP A 40 7.35 -1.17 -4.82
C ASP A 40 7.96 -0.08 -5.73
N PRO A 41 8.86 -0.43 -6.66
CA PRO A 41 9.57 0.56 -7.46
C PRO A 41 8.67 1.30 -8.45
N LEU A 42 7.57 0.67 -8.89
CA LEU A 42 6.63 1.25 -9.84
C LEU A 42 5.67 2.24 -9.18
N THR A 43 5.10 1.86 -8.05
CA THR A 43 4.00 2.60 -7.41
C THR A 43 4.44 3.39 -6.18
N THR A 44 5.68 3.21 -5.72
CA THR A 44 6.23 3.74 -4.45
C THR A 44 5.46 3.30 -3.19
N ALA A 45 4.40 2.53 -3.34
CA ALA A 45 3.65 1.94 -2.23
C ALA A 45 4.51 0.94 -1.44
N TRP A 46 4.17 0.69 -0.19
CA TRP A 46 4.85 -0.33 0.60
C TRP A 46 4.52 -1.73 0.08
N ARG A 47 5.52 -2.62 0.04
CA ARG A 47 5.26 -4.04 -0.21
C ARG A 47 4.46 -4.64 0.93
N ARG A 48 3.77 -5.74 0.69
CA ARG A 48 2.82 -6.40 1.61
C ARG A 48 3.29 -6.46 3.07
N GLU A 49 4.47 -6.96 3.33
CA GLU A 49 4.99 -7.10 4.69
C GLU A 49 5.22 -5.74 5.37
N ALA A 50 5.86 -4.81 4.67
CA ALA A 50 6.13 -3.48 5.18
C ALA A 50 4.83 -2.67 5.39
N PHE A 51 3.84 -2.83 4.53
CA PHE A 51 2.50 -2.28 4.72
C PHE A 51 1.86 -2.85 5.98
N THR A 52 1.82 -4.19 6.12
CA THR A 52 1.21 -4.88 7.26
C THR A 52 1.77 -4.37 8.60
N ASN A 53 3.10 -4.31 8.72
CA ASN A 53 3.77 -3.85 9.93
C ASN A 53 3.45 -2.38 10.26
N ARG A 54 3.30 -1.51 9.27
CA ARG A 54 2.95 -0.09 9.45
C ARG A 54 1.48 0.10 9.77
N ALA A 55 0.62 -0.61 9.06
CA ALA A 55 -0.82 -0.59 9.27
C ALA A 55 -1.20 -1.09 10.66
N GLN A 56 -0.58 -2.17 11.15
CA GLN A 56 -0.77 -2.64 12.52
C GLN A 56 -0.41 -1.59 13.56
N ARG A 57 0.73 -0.89 13.38
CA ARG A 57 1.15 0.19 14.29
C ARG A 57 0.20 1.39 14.24
N LEU A 58 -0.30 1.74 13.05
CA LEU A 58 -1.25 2.83 12.90
C LEU A 58 -2.58 2.49 13.57
N LEU A 59 -3.11 1.28 13.32
CA LEU A 59 -4.34 0.77 13.93
C LEU A 59 -4.25 0.71 15.46
N ALA A 60 -3.13 0.20 16.00
CA ALA A 60 -2.93 0.13 17.45
C ALA A 60 -2.90 1.50 18.14
N ARG A 61 -2.46 2.55 17.44
CA ARG A 61 -2.43 3.93 17.97
C ARG A 61 -3.76 4.67 17.81
N HIS A 62 -4.57 4.26 16.84
CA HIS A 62 -5.81 4.94 16.44
C HIS A 62 -6.92 3.92 16.16
N PRO A 63 -7.37 3.16 17.17
CA PRO A 63 -8.31 2.05 16.95
C PRO A 63 -9.69 2.49 16.46
N ASP A 64 -10.11 3.74 16.73
CA ASP A 64 -11.47 4.21 16.47
C ASP A 64 -11.59 5.14 15.27
N ASP A 65 -10.48 5.71 14.78
CA ASP A 65 -10.49 6.76 13.76
C ASP A 65 -9.70 6.38 12.48
N VAL A 66 -9.68 5.10 12.14
CA VAL A 66 -9.07 4.61 10.89
C VAL A 66 -10.09 3.96 9.96
N ALA A 67 -9.80 4.04 8.66
CA ALA A 67 -10.46 3.26 7.63
C ALA A 67 -9.40 2.49 6.83
N LEU A 68 -9.65 1.20 6.63
CA LEU A 68 -8.92 0.33 5.72
C LEU A 68 -9.71 0.21 4.43
N VAL A 69 -9.06 0.42 3.29
CA VAL A 69 -9.63 0.14 1.97
C VAL A 69 -8.74 -0.85 1.25
N LEU A 70 -9.33 -1.89 0.69
CA LEU A 70 -8.72 -2.74 -0.32
C LEU A 70 -9.20 -2.30 -1.70
N ALA A 71 -8.31 -2.36 -2.69
CA ALA A 71 -8.57 -1.96 -4.05
C ALA A 71 -7.93 -2.95 -5.03
N ASP A 72 -8.64 -3.30 -6.09
CA ASP A 72 -8.22 -4.26 -7.13
C ASP A 72 -8.56 -3.65 -8.49
N ALA A 73 -7.60 -3.56 -9.42
CA ALA A 73 -7.86 -3.02 -10.74
C ALA A 73 -8.70 -4.00 -11.55
N ASP A 74 -9.89 -3.56 -11.96
CA ASP A 74 -10.79 -4.38 -12.75
C ASP A 74 -10.21 -4.59 -14.15
N ASP A 75 -10.32 -5.82 -14.65
CA ASP A 75 -9.89 -6.22 -15.99
C ASP A 75 -8.45 -5.82 -16.36
N PHE A 76 -7.56 -5.75 -15.35
CA PHE A 76 -6.17 -5.33 -15.52
C PHE A 76 -5.42 -6.10 -16.61
N LYS A 77 -5.74 -7.40 -16.77
CA LYS A 77 -5.19 -8.19 -17.89
C LYS A 77 -5.60 -7.63 -19.25
N GLN A 78 -6.85 -7.16 -19.41
CA GLN A 78 -7.30 -6.58 -20.68
C GLN A 78 -6.58 -5.28 -21.01
N ILE A 79 -6.21 -4.47 -20.00
CA ILE A 79 -5.37 -3.28 -20.20
C ILE A 79 -4.03 -3.69 -20.79
N ASN A 80 -3.37 -4.72 -20.22
CA ASN A 80 -2.10 -5.24 -20.74
C ASN A 80 -2.24 -5.83 -22.15
N ASP A 81 -3.29 -6.63 -22.38
CA ASP A 81 -3.49 -7.32 -23.64
C ASP A 81 -3.83 -6.32 -24.78
N ASN A 82 -4.56 -5.24 -24.49
CA ASN A 82 -5.01 -4.27 -25.49
C ASN A 82 -4.02 -3.13 -25.74
N TYR A 83 -3.28 -2.67 -24.69
CA TYR A 83 -2.44 -1.48 -24.73
C TYR A 83 -0.98 -1.73 -24.35
N GLY A 84 -0.62 -2.99 -24.07
CA GLY A 84 0.73 -3.39 -23.67
C GLY A 84 1.02 -3.21 -22.18
N HIS A 85 2.11 -3.83 -21.72
CA HIS A 85 2.53 -3.81 -20.32
C HIS A 85 2.86 -2.40 -19.81
N SER A 86 3.33 -1.51 -20.67
CA SER A 86 3.58 -0.10 -20.31
C SER A 86 2.31 0.63 -19.87
N ALA A 87 1.17 0.33 -20.51
CA ALA A 87 -0.13 0.86 -20.10
C ALA A 87 -0.58 0.29 -18.76
N GLY A 88 -0.38 -1.02 -18.53
CA GLY A 88 -0.62 -1.62 -17.22
C GLY A 88 0.24 -1.01 -16.11
N ASP A 89 1.52 -0.77 -16.38
CA ASP A 89 2.42 -0.10 -15.44
C ASP A 89 1.95 1.33 -15.14
N ALA A 90 1.52 2.09 -16.15
CA ALA A 90 0.97 3.43 -15.98
C ALA A 90 -0.34 3.41 -15.15
N ALA A 91 -1.22 2.42 -15.37
CA ALA A 91 -2.43 2.22 -14.57
C ALA A 91 -2.10 1.97 -13.10
N LEU A 92 -1.17 1.06 -12.81
CA LEU A 92 -0.74 0.75 -11.44
C LEU A 92 -0.08 1.95 -10.75
N ALA A 93 0.77 2.69 -11.47
CA ALA A 93 1.37 3.92 -10.97
C ALA A 93 0.31 4.97 -10.63
N ALA A 94 -0.71 5.13 -11.49
CA ALA A 94 -1.83 6.04 -11.27
C ALA A 94 -2.65 5.65 -10.02
N ILE A 95 -2.95 4.35 -9.83
CA ILE A 95 -3.64 3.85 -8.63
C ILE A 95 -2.80 4.17 -7.39
N GLY A 96 -1.52 3.80 -7.38
CA GLY A 96 -0.62 4.03 -6.26
C GLY A 96 -0.53 5.50 -5.86
N ALA A 97 -0.36 6.40 -6.84
CA ALA A 97 -0.31 7.85 -6.62
C ALA A 97 -1.62 8.39 -6.04
N ARG A 98 -2.78 8.02 -6.60
CA ARG A 98 -4.10 8.45 -6.12
C ARG A 98 -4.38 7.98 -4.70
N LEU A 99 -4.02 6.72 -4.37
CA LEU A 99 -4.13 6.22 -3.00
C LEU A 99 -3.23 6.97 -2.04
N ALA A 100 -1.99 7.30 -2.44
CA ALA A 100 -1.06 8.06 -1.62
C ALA A 100 -1.54 9.48 -1.35
N ASP A 101 -2.02 10.18 -2.39
CA ASP A 101 -2.59 11.52 -2.26
C ASP A 101 -3.83 11.53 -1.36
N TRP A 102 -4.72 10.56 -1.55
CA TRP A 102 -5.92 10.44 -0.73
C TRP A 102 -5.61 10.10 0.73
N ALA A 103 -4.69 9.18 0.97
CA ALA A 103 -4.28 8.77 2.32
C ALA A 103 -3.60 9.91 3.08
N GLY A 104 -2.81 10.72 2.36
CA GLY A 104 -2.02 11.80 2.93
C GLY A 104 -0.98 11.32 3.95
N PRO A 105 -0.39 12.24 4.72
CA PRO A 105 0.71 11.91 5.64
C PRO A 105 0.29 11.05 6.84
N ARG A 106 -1.02 10.93 7.08
CA ARG A 106 -1.59 10.14 8.18
C ARG A 106 -2.00 8.73 7.77
N GLY A 107 -1.66 8.32 6.54
CA GLY A 107 -2.00 7.02 6.00
C GLY A 107 -0.80 6.20 5.56
N VAL A 108 -1.06 4.93 5.30
CA VAL A 108 -0.11 3.94 4.80
C VAL A 108 -0.73 3.27 3.58
N VAL A 109 -0.03 3.27 2.45
CA VAL A 109 -0.46 2.62 1.21
C VAL A 109 0.46 1.45 0.91
N GLY A 110 -0.10 0.30 0.57
CA GLY A 110 0.61 -0.91 0.19
C GLY A 110 0.14 -1.46 -1.15
N ARG A 111 1.08 -2.01 -1.92
CA ARG A 111 0.80 -2.91 -3.04
C ARG A 111 0.97 -4.33 -2.53
N LEU A 112 -0.13 -5.09 -2.50
CA LEU A 112 -0.18 -6.42 -1.90
C LEU A 112 0.25 -7.51 -2.88
N GLY A 113 0.13 -7.26 -4.17
CA GLY A 113 0.54 -8.16 -5.25
C GLY A 113 -0.14 -7.75 -6.55
N GLY A 114 0.45 -8.02 -7.69
CA GLY A 114 -0.15 -7.75 -8.99
C GLY A 114 -0.83 -6.39 -9.09
N ASP A 115 -2.13 -6.42 -9.16
CA ASP A 115 -3.07 -5.31 -9.26
C ASP A 115 -3.80 -4.96 -7.95
N GLU A 116 -3.42 -5.62 -6.84
CA GLU A 116 -4.03 -5.47 -5.52
C GLU A 116 -3.33 -4.42 -4.65
N PHE A 117 -4.09 -3.48 -4.10
CA PHE A 117 -3.63 -2.45 -3.19
C PHE A 117 -4.39 -2.45 -1.87
N ALA A 118 -3.75 -1.91 -0.85
CA ALA A 118 -4.38 -1.62 0.44
C ALA A 118 -3.98 -0.23 0.92
N VAL A 119 -4.90 0.45 1.58
CA VAL A 119 -4.63 1.70 2.26
C VAL A 119 -5.29 1.71 3.63
N LEU A 120 -4.53 2.06 4.66
CA LEU A 120 -5.05 2.36 5.99
C LEU A 120 -4.72 3.81 6.30
N THR A 121 -5.73 4.62 6.61
CA THR A 121 -5.53 6.02 6.95
C THR A 121 -6.47 6.46 8.06
N ARG A 122 -6.07 7.52 8.77
CA ARG A 122 -6.92 8.12 9.79
C ARG A 122 -8.02 8.94 9.14
N ILE A 123 -9.25 8.62 9.50
CA ILE A 123 -10.44 9.36 9.09
C ILE A 123 -11.41 9.39 10.27
N GLU A 124 -11.72 10.59 10.76
CA GLU A 124 -12.73 10.73 11.78
C GLU A 124 -14.07 10.15 11.32
N PRO A 125 -14.82 9.43 12.19
CA PRO A 125 -16.06 8.73 11.81
C PRO A 125 -17.05 9.61 11.02
N ARG A 126 -17.23 10.86 11.43
CA ARG A 126 -18.12 11.82 10.75
C ARG A 126 -17.72 12.19 9.33
N HIS A 127 -16.47 11.95 8.92
CA HIS A 127 -15.95 12.28 7.60
C HIS A 127 -15.74 11.04 6.72
N GLN A 128 -15.99 9.83 7.24
CA GLN A 128 -15.66 8.59 6.55
C GLN A 128 -16.37 8.47 5.20
N GLU A 129 -17.69 8.68 5.16
CA GLU A 129 -18.47 8.56 3.94
C GLU A 129 -18.00 9.54 2.86
N LEU A 130 -17.89 10.82 3.18
CA LEU A 130 -17.42 11.85 2.25
C LEU A 130 -16.01 11.56 1.72
N ARG A 131 -15.12 11.08 2.58
CA ARG A 131 -13.74 10.73 2.20
C ARG A 131 -13.71 9.50 1.28
N LEU A 132 -14.52 8.48 1.56
CA LEU A 132 -14.61 7.27 0.74
C LEU A 132 -15.25 7.56 -0.63
N GLU A 133 -16.30 8.37 -0.68
CA GLU A 133 -16.85 8.86 -1.95
C GLU A 133 -15.82 9.65 -2.77
N HIS A 134 -15.01 10.49 -2.10
CA HIS A 134 -13.92 11.20 -2.79
C HIS A 134 -12.92 10.20 -3.39
N LEU A 135 -12.56 9.13 -2.66
CA LEU A 135 -11.69 8.08 -3.19
C LEU A 135 -12.32 7.39 -4.41
N ALA A 136 -13.60 7.05 -4.37
CA ALA A 136 -14.30 6.44 -5.51
C ALA A 136 -14.20 7.32 -6.75
N ARG A 137 -14.45 8.64 -6.60
CA ARG A 137 -14.31 9.61 -7.71
C ARG A 137 -12.87 9.72 -8.23
N LEU A 138 -11.87 9.63 -7.35
CA LEU A 138 -10.45 9.65 -7.77
C LEU A 138 -10.10 8.40 -8.59
N MET A 139 -10.56 7.24 -8.15
CA MET A 139 -10.25 5.96 -8.78
C MET A 139 -10.95 5.76 -10.12
N SER A 140 -12.10 6.40 -10.35
CA SER A 140 -12.81 6.36 -11.64
C SER A 140 -12.25 7.30 -12.72
N ARG A 141 -11.25 8.15 -12.38
CA ARG A 141 -10.64 9.03 -13.37
C ARG A 141 -9.78 8.24 -14.36
N PRO A 142 -9.83 8.58 -15.66
CA PRO A 142 -8.89 8.03 -16.63
C PRO A 142 -7.43 8.29 -16.23
N PHE A 143 -6.51 7.44 -16.65
CA PHE A 143 -5.07 7.66 -16.46
C PHE A 143 -4.39 7.99 -17.78
N ARG A 144 -3.28 8.69 -17.71
CA ARG A 144 -2.49 9.06 -18.89
C ARG A 144 -1.59 7.92 -19.30
N HIS A 145 -1.59 7.59 -20.59
CA HIS A 145 -0.64 6.68 -21.22
C HIS A 145 -0.31 7.21 -22.60
N ASP A 146 0.97 7.36 -22.91
CA ASP A 146 1.47 8.04 -24.09
C ASP A 146 0.76 9.41 -24.28
N ASP A 147 0.24 9.71 -25.46
CA ASP A 147 -0.46 10.95 -25.75
C ASP A 147 -1.97 10.92 -25.43
N GLY A 148 -2.46 9.82 -24.83
CA GLY A 148 -3.89 9.58 -24.59
C GLY A 148 -4.28 9.43 -23.12
N LEU A 149 -5.60 9.31 -22.93
CA LEU A 149 -6.22 8.95 -21.65
C LEU A 149 -6.91 7.61 -21.81
N LEU A 150 -6.58 6.66 -20.93
CA LEU A 150 -7.22 5.34 -20.89
C LEU A 150 -8.17 5.26 -19.69
N PRO A 151 -9.31 4.57 -19.85
CA PRO A 151 -10.24 4.34 -18.75
C PRO A 151 -9.59 3.47 -17.66
N LEU A 152 -9.98 3.71 -16.41
CA LEU A 152 -9.59 2.91 -15.27
C LEU A 152 -10.82 2.56 -14.46
N ALA A 153 -11.00 1.28 -14.15
CA ALA A 153 -11.98 0.78 -13.22
C ALA A 153 -11.28 0.08 -12.06
N VAL A 154 -11.72 0.34 -10.84
CA VAL A 154 -11.13 -0.20 -9.61
C VAL A 154 -12.25 -0.61 -8.68
N SER A 155 -12.29 -1.89 -8.32
CA SER A 155 -13.17 -2.41 -7.30
C SER A 155 -12.60 -2.13 -5.92
N MET A 156 -13.43 -1.65 -4.99
CA MET A 156 -12.97 -1.24 -3.66
C MET A 156 -13.91 -1.70 -2.55
N GLY A 157 -13.32 -2.16 -1.43
CA GLY A 157 -14.05 -2.46 -0.20
C GLY A 157 -13.42 -1.74 0.99
N ALA A 158 -14.25 -1.11 1.82
CA ALA A 158 -13.81 -0.35 2.97
C ALA A 158 -14.27 -0.98 4.28
N ALA A 159 -13.37 -1.11 5.26
CA ALA A 159 -13.68 -1.59 6.61
C ALA A 159 -13.16 -0.61 7.67
N THR A 160 -13.98 -0.37 8.67
CA THR A 160 -13.60 0.40 9.87
C THR A 160 -13.79 -0.47 11.12
N PRO A 161 -12.99 -0.27 12.17
CA PRO A 161 -13.11 -1.04 13.41
C PRO A 161 -14.53 -1.02 13.99
N GLY A 162 -15.17 0.14 14.01
CA GLY A 162 -16.54 0.30 14.51
C GLY A 162 -17.58 -0.45 13.68
N ALA A 163 -17.48 -0.43 12.34
CA ALA A 163 -18.44 -1.11 11.46
C ALA A 163 -18.36 -2.63 11.55
N VAL A 164 -17.14 -3.19 11.62
CA VAL A 164 -16.93 -4.65 11.66
C VAL A 164 -16.77 -5.21 13.08
N LYS A 165 -16.76 -4.35 14.09
CA LYS A 165 -16.57 -4.71 15.52
C LYS A 165 -15.29 -5.52 15.75
N ALA A 166 -14.20 -5.11 15.11
CA ALA A 166 -12.90 -5.78 15.20
C ALA A 166 -11.77 -4.75 15.28
N THR A 167 -10.74 -5.06 16.06
CA THR A 167 -9.60 -4.17 16.32
C THR A 167 -8.29 -4.71 15.75
N ASP A 168 -8.31 -5.87 15.10
CA ASP A 168 -7.12 -6.43 14.48
C ASP A 168 -7.11 -6.25 12.96
N LEU A 169 -5.93 -6.01 12.40
CA LEU A 169 -5.75 -5.73 10.98
C LEU A 169 -6.20 -6.89 10.09
N ARG A 170 -6.01 -8.14 10.52
CA ARG A 170 -6.37 -9.32 9.73
C ARG A 170 -7.88 -9.38 9.50
N THR A 171 -8.66 -9.15 10.54
CA THR A 171 -10.13 -9.13 10.46
C THR A 171 -10.62 -7.95 9.62
N LEU A 172 -10.02 -6.76 9.77
CA LEU A 172 -10.33 -5.60 8.91
C LEU A 172 -10.04 -5.90 7.43
N MET A 173 -8.87 -6.48 7.13
CA MET A 173 -8.52 -6.84 5.74
C MET A 173 -9.48 -7.87 5.16
N ARG A 174 -9.87 -8.88 5.94
CA ARG A 174 -10.85 -9.88 5.49
C ARG A 174 -12.22 -9.28 5.23
N ALA A 175 -12.68 -8.39 6.10
CA ALA A 175 -13.96 -7.71 5.93
C ALA A 175 -13.98 -6.79 4.70
N ALA A 176 -12.89 -6.04 4.48
CA ALA A 176 -12.73 -5.20 3.30
C ALA A 176 -12.65 -6.02 2.01
N ASP A 177 -12.00 -7.20 2.03
CA ASP A 177 -11.92 -8.13 0.91
C ASP A 177 -13.30 -8.68 0.52
N ALA A 178 -14.09 -9.11 1.51
CA ALA A 178 -15.45 -9.58 1.29
C ALA A 178 -16.36 -8.46 0.72
N ALA A 179 -16.26 -7.26 1.27
CA ALA A 179 -17.00 -6.09 0.77
C ALA A 179 -16.57 -5.71 -0.66
N MET A 180 -15.28 -5.71 -0.96
CA MET A 180 -14.75 -5.46 -2.30
C MET A 180 -15.29 -6.48 -3.32
N TYR A 181 -15.33 -7.75 -2.93
CA TYR A 181 -15.85 -8.80 -3.79
C TYR A 181 -17.36 -8.63 -4.06
N GLU A 182 -18.16 -8.22 -3.06
CA GLU A 182 -19.59 -7.91 -3.24
C GLU A 182 -19.79 -6.75 -4.24
N GLY A 183 -18.92 -5.75 -4.18
CA GLY A 183 -18.97 -4.57 -5.05
C GLY A 183 -18.22 -4.69 -6.37
N LYS A 184 -17.69 -5.88 -6.71
CA LYS A 184 -16.83 -6.02 -7.90
C LYS A 184 -17.54 -5.57 -9.18
N HIS A 185 -16.82 -4.76 -9.99
CA HIS A 185 -17.32 -4.14 -11.23
C HIS A 185 -18.45 -3.10 -11.07
N THR A 186 -18.76 -2.67 -9.83
CA THR A 186 -19.79 -1.62 -9.62
C THR A 186 -19.24 -0.20 -9.71
N GLY A 187 -17.91 -0.02 -9.62
CA GLY A 187 -17.25 1.28 -9.52
C GLY A 187 -17.53 2.01 -8.19
N ARG A 188 -18.19 1.35 -7.24
CA ARG A 188 -18.51 1.91 -5.91
C ARG A 188 -17.66 1.27 -4.84
N ILE A 189 -17.40 2.02 -3.75
CA ILE A 189 -16.83 1.43 -2.55
C ILE A 189 -17.95 0.78 -1.75
N VAL A 190 -17.79 -0.53 -1.46
CA VAL A 190 -18.70 -1.24 -0.56
C VAL A 190 -18.15 -1.19 0.86
N HIS A 191 -19.01 -0.79 1.79
CA HIS A 191 -18.68 -0.72 3.21
C HIS A 191 -18.84 -2.09 3.85
N ALA A 192 -17.81 -2.54 4.53
CA ALA A 192 -17.85 -3.81 5.25
C ALA A 192 -18.84 -3.75 6.43
N ARG A 193 -19.56 -4.84 6.61
CA ARG A 193 -20.50 -5.10 7.69
C ARG A 193 -19.95 -6.18 8.64
N PRO A 194 -20.54 -6.40 9.82
CA PRO A 194 -20.04 -7.39 10.77
C PRO A 194 -20.00 -8.83 10.20
N ASP A 195 -20.90 -9.20 9.31
CA ASP A 195 -20.93 -10.49 8.62
C ASP A 195 -19.73 -10.70 7.69
N HIS A 196 -19.21 -9.63 7.07
CA HIS A 196 -17.99 -9.69 6.27
C HIS A 196 -16.76 -10.07 7.10
N ALA A 197 -16.72 -9.72 8.40
CA ALA A 197 -15.63 -10.11 9.29
C ALA A 197 -15.56 -11.63 9.52
N ALA A 198 -16.68 -12.34 9.43
CA ALA A 198 -16.77 -13.78 9.54
C ALA A 198 -16.56 -14.53 8.21
N ALA A 199 -16.57 -13.82 7.07
CA ALA A 199 -16.39 -14.42 5.76
C ALA A 199 -15.00 -15.07 5.62
N GLN A 200 -14.92 -16.16 4.86
CA GLN A 200 -13.62 -16.70 4.46
C GLN A 200 -12.95 -15.73 3.49
N SER A 201 -11.66 -15.44 3.70
CA SER A 201 -10.91 -14.55 2.80
C SER A 201 -10.98 -15.03 1.36
N VAL A 202 -11.44 -14.18 0.46
CA VAL A 202 -11.61 -14.48 -0.96
C VAL A 202 -10.28 -14.38 -1.71
N ASN A 203 -9.32 -13.58 -1.21
CA ASN A 203 -7.98 -13.40 -1.76
C ASN A 203 -6.96 -14.50 -1.37
N GLY A 204 -7.37 -15.49 -0.60
CA GLY A 204 -6.59 -16.69 -0.29
C GLY A 204 -7.01 -17.86 -1.16
N ARG A 205 -6.36 -18.06 -2.31
CA ARG A 205 -6.42 -19.31 -3.11
C ARG A 205 -7.84 -19.83 -3.43
N ARG A 206 -8.54 -19.19 -4.34
CA ARG A 206 -9.61 -19.90 -5.07
C ARG A 206 -9.02 -20.70 -6.22
N SER A 207 -9.33 -22.00 -6.26
CA SER A 207 -9.19 -22.83 -7.44
C SER A 207 -9.95 -22.18 -8.59
N GLY A 208 -9.24 -21.72 -9.63
CA GLY A 208 -9.86 -21.12 -10.81
C GLY A 208 -9.29 -19.77 -11.26
N ARG A 209 -8.39 -19.14 -10.50
CA ARG A 209 -7.66 -17.95 -10.99
C ARG A 209 -6.60 -18.41 -12.01
N PRO A 210 -6.56 -17.87 -13.25
CA PRO A 210 -5.47 -18.18 -14.21
C PRO A 210 -4.12 -17.83 -13.58
N GLY A 211 -3.22 -18.81 -13.42
CA GLY A 211 -1.90 -18.64 -12.82
C GLY A 211 -1.65 -19.37 -11.50
N THR A 212 -2.67 -19.95 -10.85
CA THR A 212 -2.51 -20.75 -9.61
C THR A 212 -2.55 -22.26 -9.78
N ALA A 213 -2.42 -22.77 -11.03
CA ALA A 213 -2.24 -24.19 -11.25
C ALA A 213 -0.89 -24.64 -10.69
N LEU A 214 -0.90 -25.35 -9.56
CA LEU A 214 0.25 -26.15 -9.12
C LEU A 214 0.61 -27.11 -10.26
N ARG A 215 1.79 -26.96 -10.84
CA ARG A 215 2.40 -27.99 -11.67
C ARG A 215 2.53 -29.23 -10.80
N GLY A 216 1.62 -30.20 -10.99
CA GLY A 216 1.76 -31.54 -10.44
C GLY A 216 3.08 -32.12 -10.93
N ARG A 217 3.99 -32.46 -10.01
CA ARG A 217 5.09 -33.36 -10.29
C ARG A 217 4.45 -34.69 -10.64
N ALA A 218 4.50 -35.06 -11.89
CA ALA A 218 4.35 -36.46 -12.30
C ALA A 218 5.57 -37.24 -11.78
N ALA A 219 5.30 -38.32 -11.10
CA ALA A 219 6.27 -39.33 -10.70
C ALA A 219 6.83 -40.05 -11.93
#